data_3fec258318803149cf8ed9a4025e8451
#
_entry.id   3fec258318803149cf8ed9a4025e8451
#
_cell.length_a   1.000
_cell.length_b   1.000
_cell.length_c   1.000
_cell.angle_alpha   90.00
_cell.angle_beta   90.00
_cell.angle_gamma   90.00
#
_symmetry.space_group_name_H-M   'P 1'
#
loop_
_entity.id
_entity.type
_entity.pdbx_description
1 polymer ?
#
loop_
_entity_poly.entity_id
_entity_poly.type
_entity_poly.pdbx_seq_one_letter_code
_entity_poly.pdbx_strand_id
1 'polypeptide(L)'
;MKNLFDIKDKVIVITGGCGILGKNIANYLAEQGAKIVILDRVEEAGRELEAELNRKSEALFLVTDVLNKEVLEENKKAILERFGTIDVLLNAAGGNMPG
;
A
#
# COMPACT_ATOMS: atom_id res chain seq x y z
N MET A 1 17.96 -3.48 21.56
CA MET A 1 18.68 -3.15 20.33
C MET A 1 17.74 -2.58 19.29
N LYS A 2 18.17 -1.54 18.63
CA LYS A 2 17.31 -0.93 17.62
C LYS A 2 17.29 -1.77 16.35
N ASN A 3 16.10 -2.05 15.86
CA ASN A 3 15.93 -2.79 14.63
C ASN A 3 16.17 -1.87 13.43
N LEU A 4 17.07 -2.24 12.53
CA LEU A 4 17.33 -1.45 11.34
C LEU A 4 16.11 -1.36 10.42
N PHE A 5 15.21 -2.32 10.55
CA PHE A 5 14.02 -2.39 9.70
C PHE A 5 12.75 -2.10 10.48
N ASP A 6 12.89 -1.28 11.53
CA ASP A 6 11.73 -0.89 12.31
C ASP A 6 10.83 0.01 11.48
N ILE A 7 9.72 -0.56 11.02
CA ILE A 7 8.78 0.17 10.18
C ILE A 7 7.45 0.40 10.87
N LYS A 8 7.42 0.18 12.18
CA LYS A 8 6.20 0.39 12.94
C LYS A 8 5.69 1.81 12.73
N ASP A 9 4.42 1.93 12.41
CA ASP A 9 3.74 3.20 12.17
C ASP A 9 4.19 3.95 10.92
N LYS A 10 5.09 3.38 10.13
CA LYS A 10 5.46 3.99 8.85
C LYS A 10 4.32 3.81 7.86
N VAL A 11 4.09 4.81 7.04
CA VAL A 11 3.05 4.77 6.01
C VAL A 11 3.69 4.30 4.71
N ILE A 12 3.29 3.12 4.25
CA ILE A 12 3.86 2.49 3.07
C ILE A 12 2.79 2.34 2.01
N VAL A 13 3.00 2.97 0.87
CA VAL A 13 2.08 2.92 -0.26
C VAL A 13 2.59 1.87 -1.24
N ILE A 14 1.71 0.94 -1.62
CA ILE A 14 2.06 -0.15 -2.53
C ILE A 14 1.18 -0.07 -3.76
N THR A 15 1.78 0.18 -4.93
CA THR A 15 1.04 0.15 -6.19
C THR A 15 1.00 -1.28 -6.71
N GLY A 16 -0.16 -1.69 -7.22
CA GLY A 16 -0.32 -3.07 -7.67
C GLY A 16 -0.35 -4.05 -6.52
N GLY A 17 -0.83 -3.61 -5.36
CA GLY A 17 -0.79 -4.41 -4.14
C GLY A 17 -1.71 -5.61 -4.13
N CYS A 18 -2.63 -5.72 -5.09
CA CYS A 18 -3.56 -6.85 -5.13
C CYS A 18 -3.01 -8.06 -5.86
N GLY A 19 -1.85 -7.94 -6.51
CA GLY A 19 -1.19 -9.09 -7.09
C GLY A 19 -0.56 -9.96 -6.00
N ILE A 20 -0.12 -11.14 -6.38
CA ILE A 20 0.43 -12.09 -5.41
C ILE A 20 1.60 -11.50 -4.63
N LEU A 21 2.55 -10.90 -5.35
CA LEU A 21 3.72 -10.30 -4.71
C LEU A 21 3.31 -9.16 -3.80
N GLY A 22 2.45 -8.26 -4.30
CA GLY A 22 2.00 -7.12 -3.53
C GLY A 22 1.27 -7.52 -2.26
N LYS A 23 0.39 -8.53 -2.35
CA LYS A 23 -0.33 -9.02 -1.19
C LYS A 23 0.62 -9.58 -0.12
N ASN A 24 1.60 -10.35 -0.55
CA ASN A 24 2.55 -10.94 0.37
C ASN A 24 3.38 -9.87 1.07
N ILE A 25 3.84 -8.88 0.32
CA ILE A 25 4.59 -7.78 0.88
C ILE A 25 3.73 -6.98 1.86
N ALA A 26 2.49 -6.66 1.45
CA ALA A 26 1.59 -5.88 2.29
C ALA A 26 1.32 -6.57 3.62
N ASN A 27 1.04 -7.88 3.57
CA ASN A 27 0.77 -8.63 4.79
C ASN A 27 1.99 -8.69 5.70
N TYR A 28 3.16 -8.90 5.11
CA TYR A 28 4.39 -8.94 5.90
C TYR A 28 4.61 -7.60 6.62
N LEU A 29 4.49 -6.51 5.88
CA LEU A 29 4.73 -5.18 6.45
C LEU A 29 3.68 -4.81 7.49
N ALA A 30 2.43 -5.19 7.26
CA ALA A 30 1.37 -4.94 8.23
C ALA A 30 1.64 -5.69 9.53
N GLU A 31 2.17 -6.91 9.44
CA GLU A 31 2.54 -7.67 10.62
C GLU A 31 3.65 -6.99 11.43
N GLN A 32 4.47 -6.20 10.76
CA GLN A 32 5.50 -5.43 11.43
C GLN A 32 5.00 -4.10 11.99
N GLY A 33 3.70 -3.83 11.84
CA GLY A 33 3.10 -2.63 12.39
C GLY A 33 3.04 -1.43 11.46
N ALA A 34 3.42 -1.60 10.21
CA ALA A 34 3.35 -0.51 9.24
C ALA A 34 1.89 -0.23 8.86
N LYS A 35 1.62 1.00 8.49
CA LYS A 35 0.32 1.39 7.95
C LYS A 35 0.40 1.25 6.43
N ILE A 36 -0.56 0.56 5.83
CA ILE A 36 -0.46 0.16 4.44
C ILE A 36 -1.51 0.86 3.60
N VAL A 37 -1.10 1.40 2.47
CA VAL A 37 -2.03 1.95 1.48
C VAL A 37 -1.85 1.15 0.21
N ILE A 38 -2.94 0.59 -0.30
CA ILE A 38 -2.93 -0.21 -1.52
C ILE A 38 -3.55 0.60 -2.65
N LEU A 39 -2.81 0.75 -3.73
CA LEU A 39 -3.31 1.40 -4.95
C LEU A 39 -3.38 0.34 -6.04
N ASP A 40 -4.60 0.05 -6.50
CA ASP A 40 -4.78 -0.98 -7.51
C ASP A 40 -6.06 -0.70 -8.28
N ARG A 41 -6.17 -1.28 -9.46
CA ARG A 41 -7.34 -1.09 -10.31
C ARG A 41 -8.51 -2.00 -9.96
N VAL A 42 -8.24 -3.11 -9.29
CA VAL A 42 -9.24 -4.14 -9.02
C VAL A 42 -9.90 -3.88 -7.67
N GLU A 43 -11.07 -3.29 -7.72
CA GLU A 43 -11.75 -2.85 -6.49
C GLU A 43 -12.09 -3.99 -5.57
N GLU A 44 -12.63 -5.08 -6.11
CA GLU A 44 -13.05 -6.20 -5.26
C GLU A 44 -11.88 -6.79 -4.48
N ALA A 45 -10.80 -7.09 -5.18
CA ALA A 45 -9.60 -7.63 -4.53
C ALA A 45 -9.01 -6.63 -3.56
N GLY A 46 -9.06 -5.34 -3.91
CA GLY A 46 -8.54 -4.30 -3.05
C GLY A 46 -9.29 -4.19 -1.74
N ARG A 47 -10.62 -4.26 -1.80
CA ARG A 47 -11.43 -4.19 -0.59
C ARG A 47 -11.22 -5.38 0.30
N GLU A 48 -11.07 -6.56 -0.28
CA GLU A 48 -10.77 -7.76 0.49
C GLU A 48 -9.42 -7.65 1.18
N LEU A 49 -8.41 -7.17 0.46
CA LEU A 49 -7.08 -7.01 1.03
C LEU A 49 -7.08 -5.95 2.12
N GLU A 50 -7.79 -4.85 1.90
CA GLU A 50 -7.91 -3.80 2.91
C GLU A 50 -8.47 -4.36 4.22
N ALA A 51 -9.53 -5.16 4.13
CA ALA A 51 -10.13 -5.76 5.32
C ALA A 51 -9.16 -6.71 6.02
N GLU A 52 -8.45 -7.50 5.23
CA GLU A 52 -7.45 -8.43 5.77
C GLU A 52 -6.34 -7.69 6.50
N LEU A 53 -5.81 -6.64 5.90
CA LEU A 53 -4.72 -5.87 6.49
C LEU A 53 -5.15 -5.10 7.73
N ASN A 54 -6.41 -4.65 7.75
CA ASN A 54 -6.91 -3.92 8.91
C ASN A 54 -7.02 -4.78 10.15
N ARG A 55 -6.95 -6.09 10.01
CA ARG A 55 -6.89 -6.97 11.17
C ARG A 55 -5.51 -6.96 11.82
N LYS A 56 -4.50 -6.51 11.09
CA LYS A 56 -3.11 -6.53 11.56
C LYS A 56 -2.60 -5.13 11.91
N SER A 57 -3.03 -4.14 11.15
CA SER A 57 -2.58 -2.77 11.33
C SER A 57 -3.63 -1.86 10.72
N GLU A 58 -3.28 -0.63 10.37
CA GLU A 58 -4.18 0.26 9.65
C GLU A 58 -3.93 0.14 8.15
N ALA A 59 -4.99 0.06 7.36
CA ALA A 59 -4.85 -0.06 5.92
C ALA A 59 -5.94 0.72 5.21
N LEU A 60 -5.60 1.21 4.02
CA LEU A 60 -6.51 1.96 3.17
C LEU A 60 -6.32 1.46 1.74
N PHE A 61 -7.41 1.20 1.04
CA PHE A 61 -7.37 0.87 -0.37
C PHE A 61 -7.99 2.00 -1.18
N LEU A 62 -7.36 2.35 -2.29
CA LEU A 62 -7.90 3.33 -3.22
C LEU A 62 -7.84 2.76 -4.62
N VAL A 63 -8.99 2.76 -5.32
CA VAL A 63 -9.04 2.32 -6.70
C VAL A 63 -8.19 3.27 -7.54
N THR A 64 -7.22 2.74 -8.24
CA THR A 64 -6.23 3.57 -8.91
C THR A 64 -5.79 2.98 -10.23
N ASP A 65 -5.87 3.80 -11.28
CA ASP A 65 -5.17 3.52 -12.52
C ASP A 65 -3.87 4.32 -12.43
N VAL A 66 -2.75 3.63 -12.26
CA VAL A 66 -1.46 4.29 -12.03
C VAL A 66 -1.00 5.11 -13.24
N LEU A 67 -1.64 4.94 -14.39
CA LEU A 67 -1.33 5.74 -15.56
C LEU A 67 -2.07 7.08 -15.56
N ASN A 68 -3.01 7.26 -14.64
CA ASN A 68 -3.80 8.48 -14.56
C ASN A 68 -3.22 9.41 -13.49
N LYS A 69 -2.56 10.47 -13.96
CA LYS A 69 -1.88 11.39 -13.05
C LYS A 69 -2.83 12.10 -12.10
N GLU A 70 -4.01 12.44 -12.58
CA GLU A 70 -4.99 13.14 -11.75
C GLU A 70 -5.43 12.28 -10.57
N VAL A 71 -5.69 11.01 -10.84
CA VAL A 71 -6.07 10.07 -9.80
C VAL A 71 -4.94 9.90 -8.79
N LEU A 72 -3.70 9.81 -9.27
CA LEU A 72 -2.55 9.69 -8.37
C LEU A 72 -2.42 10.90 -7.46
N GLU A 73 -2.65 12.10 -7.98
CA GLU A 73 -2.59 13.31 -7.16
C GLU A 73 -3.70 13.32 -6.12
N GLU A 74 -4.90 12.92 -6.51
CA GLU A 74 -6.02 12.83 -5.57
C GLU A 74 -5.75 11.81 -4.49
N ASN A 75 -5.19 10.67 -4.88
CA ASN A 75 -4.84 9.63 -3.91
C ASN A 75 -3.80 10.12 -2.92
N LYS A 76 -2.80 10.83 -3.41
CA LYS A 76 -1.78 11.40 -2.55
C LYS A 76 -2.38 12.32 -1.50
N LYS A 77 -3.31 13.17 -1.92
CA LYS A 77 -3.99 14.07 -0.99
C LYS A 77 -4.77 13.28 0.06
N ALA A 78 -5.50 12.26 -0.37
CA ALA A 78 -6.29 11.45 0.54
C ALA A 78 -5.41 10.75 1.56
N ILE A 79 -4.27 10.22 1.12
CA ILE A 79 -3.34 9.53 1.99
C ILE A 79 -2.76 10.50 3.02
N LEU A 80 -2.35 11.69 2.57
CA LEU A 80 -1.79 12.68 3.46
C LEU A 80 -2.82 13.19 4.47
N GLU A 81 -4.08 13.30 4.05
CA GLU A 81 -5.14 13.70 4.98
C GLU A 81 -5.38 12.63 6.04
N ARG A 82 -5.33 11.37 5.63
CA ARG A 82 -5.60 10.25 6.55
C ARG A 82 -4.42 9.98 7.48
N PHE A 83 -3.21 9.92 6.94
CA PHE A 83 -2.04 9.48 7.70
C PHE A 83 -1.02 10.57 7.99
N GLY A 84 -1.09 11.69 7.30
CA GLY A 84 -0.18 12.81 7.53
C GLY A 84 1.15 12.71 6.80
N THR A 85 1.49 11.56 6.26
CA THR A 85 2.78 11.37 5.61
C THR A 85 2.72 10.19 4.66
N ILE A 86 3.72 10.10 3.80
CA ILE A 86 4.01 8.90 3.00
C ILE A 86 5.49 8.64 3.20
N ASP A 87 5.82 7.56 3.87
CA ASP A 87 7.21 7.27 4.20
C ASP A 87 7.92 6.44 3.13
N VAL A 88 7.18 5.52 2.50
CA VAL A 88 7.76 4.62 1.50
C VAL A 88 6.76 4.39 0.39
N LEU A 89 7.24 4.33 -0.84
CA LEU A 89 6.42 3.97 -1.99
C LEU A 89 7.04 2.75 -2.65
N LEU A 90 6.27 1.67 -2.71
CA LEU A 90 6.70 0.43 -3.34
C LEU A 90 5.88 0.17 -4.58
N ASN A 91 6.54 -0.15 -5.68
CA ASN A 91 5.85 -0.45 -6.92
C ASN A 91 5.90 -1.96 -7.17
N ALA A 92 4.80 -2.64 -6.83
CA ALA A 92 4.70 -4.08 -7.05
C ALA A 92 4.07 -4.42 -8.39
N ALA A 93 3.43 -3.44 -9.02
CA ALA A 93 2.72 -3.69 -10.27
C ALA A 93 3.65 -4.07 -11.42
N GLY A 94 4.87 -3.51 -11.45
CA GLY A 94 5.80 -3.78 -12.51
C GLY A 94 6.86 -4.79 -12.17
N GLY A 95 6.67 -5.51 -11.06
CA GLY A 95 7.71 -6.37 -10.55
C GLY A 95 8.15 -7.48 -11.49
N ASN A 96 7.27 -7.88 -12.39
CA ASN A 96 7.59 -8.96 -13.33
C ASN A 96 7.98 -8.44 -14.71
N MET A 97 8.12 -7.17 -14.85
CA MET A 97 8.45 -6.59 -16.16
C MET A 97 9.87 -6.97 -16.56
N PRO A 98 10.04 -7.42 -17.77
CA PRO A 98 11.38 -7.72 -18.26
C PRO A 98 12.09 -6.42 -18.52
N GLY A 99 12.92 -6.11 -17.72
CA GLY A 99 13.80 -4.96 -17.89
C GLY A 99 13.18 -3.75 -18.34
#